data_cee48edd0b2cee3e9c1a7a31d8fbbd99
#
_entry.id   cee48edd0b2cee3e9c1a7a31d8fbbd99
#
_cell.length_a   1.000
_cell.length_b   1.000
_cell.length_c   1.000
_cell.angle_alpha   90.00
_cell.angle_beta   90.00
_cell.angle_gamma   90.00
#
_symmetry.space_group_name_H-M   'P 1'
#
loop_
_entity.id
_entity.type
_entity.pdbx_description
1 polymer ?
#
loop_
_entity_poly.entity_id
_entity_poly.type
_entity_poly.pdbx_seq_one_letter_code
_entity_poly.pdbx_strand_id
1 'polypeptide(L)'
;MGGADATLPALMADQKRPAGDVSDRKRLAQMQQTDLAEGRLNEDFVQWLKTSGPNWLLGVLVVLCAFMGWNWWTQKKANAVALAWEELAGASIPPAMVEIASRNEGEPGVRMMALLTAADTYMNCLQTGVRWDRKPEDADKAVTPELRTEYLGKADELYAQVVTAATSPTTNVVFAIPAAFGRATVAESEGKLALAKERYEQAAALAKDAYPQLAAQAKARIDSLTSLESPVFIPEPPAPAPAATP
;
A
#
# COMPACT_ATOMS: atom_id res chain seq x y z
N MET A 1 -13.52 -78.40 80.24
CA MET A 1 -13.67 -77.58 81.45
C MET A 1 -14.07 -76.21 81.00
N GLY A 2 -15.18 -75.93 81.17
CA GLY A 2 -16.04 -75.02 81.95
C GLY A 2 -16.26 -73.79 81.15
N GLY A 3 -17.35 -73.38 80.96
CA GLY A 3 -18.64 -73.28 81.59
C GLY A 3 -19.18 -71.90 81.44
N ALA A 4 -20.42 -71.85 81.17
CA ALA A 4 -21.48 -70.93 81.56
C ALA A 4 -21.57 -69.59 80.90
N ASP A 5 -22.63 -69.50 80.12
CA ASP A 5 -23.97 -68.96 80.50
C ASP A 5 -24.00 -67.46 80.88
N ALA A 6 -24.75 -66.67 80.14
CA ALA A 6 -25.91 -65.98 80.68
C ALA A 6 -26.46 -64.87 79.77
N THR A 7 -27.64 -65.13 79.29
CA THR A 7 -28.85 -64.22 79.29
C THR A 7 -28.77 -62.84 78.64
N LEU A 8 -29.66 -62.67 77.65
CA LEU A 8 -30.36 -61.49 77.16
C LEU A 8 -30.99 -60.60 78.29
N PRO A 9 -31.23 -59.34 78.06
CA PRO A 9 -32.49 -58.98 77.49
C PRO A 9 -32.54 -57.89 76.43
N ALA A 10 -33.62 -57.92 75.68
CA ALA A 10 -34.09 -56.98 74.70
C ALA A 10 -34.18 -55.56 75.22
N LEU A 11 -33.81 -54.61 74.41
CA LEU A 11 -34.31 -53.25 74.45
C LEU A 11 -34.57 -52.78 73.04
N MET A 12 -35.87 -52.69 72.72
CA MET A 12 -36.39 -51.97 71.54
C MET A 12 -35.96 -50.51 71.69
N ALA A 13 -35.25 -49.98 70.67
CA ALA A 13 -35.08 -48.57 70.45
C ALA A 13 -35.55 -48.29 69.02
N ASP A 14 -36.65 -47.61 68.99
CA ASP A 14 -37.35 -46.96 67.86
C ASP A 14 -36.37 -46.05 67.15
N GLN A 15 -35.84 -46.48 65.99
CA GLN A 15 -34.86 -45.76 65.17
C GLN A 15 -35.68 -44.94 64.15
N LYS A 16 -36.02 -43.73 64.55
CA LYS A 16 -36.56 -42.66 63.73
C LYS A 16 -35.69 -42.40 62.53
N ARG A 17 -36.11 -42.85 61.34
CA ARG A 17 -35.43 -42.62 60.07
C ARG A 17 -35.33 -41.14 59.82
N PRO A 18 -34.12 -40.57 59.55
CA PRO A 18 -33.97 -39.12 59.27
C PRO A 18 -34.63 -38.77 57.93
N ALA A 19 -35.32 -37.65 57.91
CA ALA A 19 -36.05 -37.09 56.74
C ALA A 19 -35.09 -36.63 55.63
N GLY A 20 -33.82 -37.05 55.60
CA GLY A 20 -32.83 -36.71 54.60
C GLY A 20 -32.93 -37.56 53.30
N ASP A 21 -33.60 -38.74 53.37
CA ASP A 21 -33.57 -39.71 52.29
C ASP A 21 -34.42 -39.31 51.04
N VAL A 22 -35.42 -38.46 51.20
CA VAL A 22 -36.30 -38.07 50.08
C VAL A 22 -35.67 -36.92 49.27
N SER A 23 -34.93 -36.02 49.88
CA SER A 23 -34.22 -34.93 49.21
C SER A 23 -33.01 -35.43 48.44
N ASP A 24 -32.30 -36.43 49.00
CA ASP A 24 -31.14 -37.02 48.34
C ASP A 24 -31.53 -37.91 47.17
N ARG A 25 -32.68 -38.65 47.29
CA ARG A 25 -33.24 -39.39 46.16
C ARG A 25 -33.71 -38.49 45.00
N LYS A 26 -34.28 -37.33 45.31
CA LYS A 26 -34.65 -36.35 44.28
C LYS A 26 -33.42 -35.75 43.60
N ARG A 27 -32.35 -35.45 44.37
CA ARG A 27 -31.08 -34.96 43.78
C ARG A 27 -30.39 -36.02 42.91
N LEU A 28 -30.36 -37.27 43.38
CA LEU A 28 -29.80 -38.36 42.59
C LEU A 28 -30.62 -38.62 41.30
N ALA A 29 -31.94 -38.54 41.39
CA ALA A 29 -32.77 -38.67 40.19
C ALA A 29 -32.61 -37.51 39.24
N GLN A 30 -32.40 -36.28 39.72
CA GLN A 30 -32.06 -35.12 38.87
C GLN A 30 -30.69 -35.25 38.23
N MET A 31 -29.66 -35.72 38.96
CA MET A 31 -28.32 -35.97 38.40
C MET A 31 -28.38 -37.05 37.34
N GLN A 32 -29.09 -38.17 37.59
CA GLN A 32 -29.29 -39.22 36.58
C GLN A 32 -30.04 -38.74 35.35
N GLN A 33 -31.03 -37.84 35.52
CA GLN A 33 -31.74 -37.25 34.36
C GLN A 33 -30.86 -36.30 33.57
N THR A 34 -29.95 -35.55 34.24
CA THR A 34 -28.98 -34.66 33.57
C THR A 34 -27.95 -35.49 32.78
N ASP A 35 -27.38 -36.51 33.42
CA ASP A 35 -26.44 -37.44 32.78
C ASP A 35 -27.02 -38.18 31.59
N LEU A 36 -28.32 -38.59 31.69
CA LEU A 36 -29.04 -39.23 30.58
C LEU A 36 -29.38 -38.23 29.45
N ALA A 37 -29.62 -36.96 29.79
CA ALA A 37 -29.87 -35.93 28.79
C ALA A 37 -28.56 -35.56 28.06
N GLU A 38 -27.45 -35.46 28.76
CA GLU A 38 -26.12 -35.24 28.14
C GLU A 38 -25.68 -36.42 27.31
N GLY A 39 -25.93 -37.67 27.76
CA GLY A 39 -25.72 -38.89 26.97
C GLY A 39 -26.52 -38.92 25.68
N ARG A 40 -27.81 -38.55 25.71
CA ARG A 40 -28.66 -38.48 24.53
C ARG A 40 -28.23 -37.38 23.54
N LEU A 41 -27.88 -36.20 24.04
CA LEU A 41 -27.37 -35.15 23.18
C LEU A 41 -26.09 -35.56 22.45
N ASN A 42 -25.23 -36.34 23.13
CA ASN A 42 -24.00 -36.86 22.55
C ASN A 42 -24.28 -38.00 21.53
N GLU A 43 -25.24 -38.86 21.83
CA GLU A 43 -25.67 -39.93 20.90
C GLU A 43 -26.38 -39.35 19.67
N ASP A 44 -27.28 -38.40 19.81
CA ASP A 44 -27.95 -37.73 18.72
C ASP A 44 -26.95 -36.96 17.83
N PHE A 45 -25.98 -36.29 18.43
CA PHE A 45 -24.89 -35.62 17.70
C PHE A 45 -24.02 -36.62 16.93
N VAL A 46 -23.63 -37.73 17.55
CA VAL A 46 -22.85 -38.81 16.89
C VAL A 46 -23.65 -39.47 15.79
N GLN A 47 -24.95 -39.68 15.97
CA GLN A 47 -25.81 -40.25 14.95
C GLN A 47 -26.06 -39.30 13.78
N TRP A 48 -26.25 -38.00 14.06
CA TRP A 48 -26.30 -36.94 13.04
C TRP A 48 -24.98 -36.84 12.28
N LEU A 49 -23.84 -36.91 13.01
CA LEU A 49 -22.51 -36.88 12.39
C LEU A 49 -22.29 -38.09 11.47
N LYS A 50 -22.78 -39.28 11.82
CA LYS A 50 -22.70 -40.48 10.97
C LYS A 50 -23.58 -40.40 9.72
N THR A 51 -24.74 -39.78 9.83
CA THR A 51 -25.78 -39.81 8.75
C THR A 51 -25.63 -38.60 7.81
N SER A 52 -25.45 -37.40 8.36
CA SER A 52 -25.35 -36.13 7.62
C SER A 52 -23.99 -35.48 7.68
N GLY A 53 -23.15 -35.90 8.65
CA GLY A 53 -21.83 -35.34 8.91
C GLY A 53 -20.85 -35.38 7.74
N PRO A 54 -20.76 -36.49 6.96
CA PRO A 54 -19.81 -36.52 5.84
C PRO A 54 -20.11 -35.46 4.79
N ASN A 55 -21.38 -35.24 4.46
CA ASN A 55 -21.76 -34.22 3.47
C ASN A 55 -21.60 -32.81 3.99
N TRP A 56 -21.90 -32.56 5.28
CA TRP A 56 -21.69 -31.25 5.90
C TRP A 56 -20.21 -30.94 6.09
N LEU A 57 -19.39 -31.91 6.53
CA LEU A 57 -17.94 -31.79 6.63
C LEU A 57 -17.32 -31.49 5.25
N LEU A 58 -17.80 -32.15 4.20
CA LEU A 58 -17.36 -31.87 2.84
C LEU A 58 -17.71 -30.42 2.43
N GLY A 59 -18.90 -29.94 2.77
CA GLY A 59 -19.32 -28.55 2.54
C GLY A 59 -18.41 -27.55 3.26
N VAL A 60 -18.13 -27.80 4.56
CA VAL A 60 -17.20 -26.96 5.34
C VAL A 60 -15.79 -27.00 4.76
N LEU A 61 -15.33 -28.17 4.35
CA LEU A 61 -14.00 -28.32 3.74
C LEU A 61 -13.90 -27.53 2.43
N VAL A 62 -14.92 -27.59 1.58
CA VAL A 62 -14.94 -26.80 0.33
C VAL A 62 -14.90 -25.30 0.63
N VAL A 63 -15.66 -24.81 1.61
CA VAL A 63 -15.65 -23.40 2.02
C VAL A 63 -14.26 -23.00 2.55
N LEU A 64 -13.64 -23.84 3.39
CA LEU A 64 -12.29 -23.61 3.91
C LEU A 64 -11.25 -23.59 2.78
N CYS A 65 -11.33 -24.54 1.84
CA CYS A 65 -10.42 -24.55 0.69
C CYS A 65 -10.60 -23.30 -0.20
N ALA A 66 -11.85 -22.88 -0.44
CA ALA A 66 -12.14 -21.66 -1.18
C ALA A 66 -11.59 -20.41 -0.46
N PHE A 67 -11.78 -20.33 0.86
CA PHE A 67 -11.24 -19.24 1.68
C PHE A 67 -9.71 -19.23 1.70
N MET A 68 -9.07 -20.38 1.88
CA MET A 68 -7.61 -20.50 1.84
C MET A 68 -7.06 -20.16 0.45
N GLY A 69 -7.71 -20.64 -0.62
CA GLY A 69 -7.34 -20.31 -2.00
C GLY A 69 -7.45 -18.81 -2.28
N TRP A 70 -8.54 -18.18 -1.84
CA TRP A 70 -8.74 -16.74 -1.93
C TRP A 70 -7.68 -15.95 -1.17
N ASN A 71 -7.42 -16.35 0.08
CA ASN A 71 -6.40 -15.70 0.92
C ASN A 71 -4.99 -15.85 0.33
N TRP A 72 -4.65 -17.04 -0.15
CA TRP A 72 -3.37 -17.27 -0.83
C TRP A 72 -3.22 -16.39 -2.09
N TRP A 73 -4.28 -16.28 -2.90
CA TRP A 73 -4.26 -15.47 -4.10
C TRP A 73 -4.13 -13.97 -3.80
N THR A 74 -4.85 -13.47 -2.80
CA THR A 74 -4.75 -12.06 -2.36
C THR A 74 -3.38 -11.76 -1.77
N GLN A 75 -2.82 -12.65 -0.96
CA GLN A 75 -1.46 -12.50 -0.44
C GLN A 75 -0.41 -12.52 -1.56
N LYS A 76 -0.56 -13.41 -2.54
CA LYS A 76 0.37 -13.46 -3.67
C LYS A 76 0.38 -12.17 -4.47
N LYS A 77 -0.80 -11.55 -4.69
CA LYS A 77 -0.90 -10.22 -5.31
C LYS A 77 -0.25 -9.14 -4.45
N ALA A 78 -0.56 -9.10 -3.16
CA ALA A 78 0.02 -8.12 -2.24
C ALA A 78 1.55 -8.21 -2.19
N ASN A 79 2.10 -9.43 -2.15
CA ASN A 79 3.54 -9.65 -2.19
C ASN A 79 4.16 -9.20 -3.52
N ALA A 80 3.50 -9.44 -4.65
CA ALA A 80 3.99 -8.97 -5.95
C ALA A 80 4.06 -7.44 -6.01
N VAL A 81 3.03 -6.75 -5.50
CA VAL A 81 3.03 -5.28 -5.39
C VAL A 81 4.14 -4.80 -4.46
N ALA A 82 4.31 -5.44 -3.30
CA ALA A 82 5.38 -5.08 -2.35
C ALA A 82 6.77 -5.21 -2.99
N LEU A 83 7.03 -6.31 -3.71
CA LEU A 83 8.28 -6.52 -4.46
C LEU A 83 8.47 -5.46 -5.55
N ALA A 84 7.42 -5.06 -6.26
CA ALA A 84 7.50 -4.02 -7.27
C ALA A 84 7.86 -2.64 -6.66
N TRP A 85 7.35 -2.32 -5.48
CA TRP A 85 7.75 -1.11 -4.73
C TRP A 85 9.19 -1.18 -4.25
N GLU A 86 9.66 -2.34 -3.78
CA GLU A 86 11.04 -2.56 -3.36
C GLU A 86 12.00 -2.43 -4.55
N GLU A 87 11.66 -3.01 -5.70
CA GLU A 87 12.42 -2.89 -6.93
C GLU A 87 12.51 -1.43 -7.40
N LEU A 88 11.38 -0.69 -7.33
CA LEU A 88 11.37 0.73 -7.67
C LEU A 88 12.22 1.56 -6.71
N ALA A 89 12.16 1.27 -5.41
CA ALA A 89 12.98 1.97 -4.41
C ALA A 89 14.49 1.71 -4.61
N GLY A 90 14.86 0.55 -5.16
CA GLY A 90 16.25 0.23 -5.52
C GLY A 90 16.70 0.77 -6.88
N ALA A 91 15.76 1.19 -7.73
CA ALA A 91 16.08 1.69 -9.06
C ALA A 91 16.65 3.11 -9.01
N SER A 92 17.83 3.31 -9.59
CA SER A 92 18.52 4.61 -9.63
C SER A 92 18.60 5.23 -11.03
N ILE A 93 18.27 4.46 -12.07
CA ILE A 93 18.41 4.87 -13.48
C ILE A 93 17.05 4.92 -14.18
N PRO A 94 16.77 5.98 -14.97
CA PRO A 94 15.46 6.15 -15.62
C PRO A 94 15.02 4.96 -16.49
N PRO A 95 15.88 4.30 -17.30
CA PRO A 95 15.45 3.15 -18.08
C PRO A 95 14.94 1.98 -17.25
N ALA A 96 15.55 1.70 -16.07
CA ALA A 96 15.08 0.64 -15.18
C ALA A 96 13.71 0.99 -14.57
N MET A 97 13.48 2.25 -14.20
CA MET A 97 12.18 2.70 -13.71
C MET A 97 11.08 2.56 -14.77
N VAL A 98 11.37 2.90 -16.02
CA VAL A 98 10.44 2.72 -17.15
C VAL A 98 10.15 1.23 -17.38
N GLU A 99 11.15 0.35 -17.25
CA GLU A 99 10.95 -1.10 -17.34
C GLU A 99 10.06 -1.63 -16.21
N ILE A 100 10.27 -1.15 -14.97
CA ILE A 100 9.40 -1.48 -13.82
C ILE A 100 7.97 -1.03 -14.11
N ALA A 101 7.77 0.17 -14.66
CA ALA A 101 6.46 0.68 -15.03
C ALA A 101 5.76 -0.21 -16.07
N SER A 102 6.49 -0.69 -17.07
CA SER A 102 5.95 -1.57 -18.12
C SER A 102 5.58 -2.96 -17.60
N ARG A 103 6.37 -3.52 -16.70
CA ARG A 103 6.08 -4.82 -16.07
C ARG A 103 4.88 -4.76 -15.10
N ASN A 104 4.57 -3.58 -14.57
CA ASN A 104 3.52 -3.38 -13.58
C ASN A 104 2.32 -2.59 -14.12
N GLU A 105 1.91 -2.81 -15.37
CA GLU A 105 0.76 -2.14 -15.98
C GLU A 105 -0.55 -2.36 -15.22
N GLY A 106 -0.70 -3.53 -14.60
CA GLY A 106 -1.86 -3.89 -13.78
C GLY A 106 -1.91 -3.21 -12.40
N GLU A 107 -0.83 -2.54 -11.98
CA GLU A 107 -0.70 -1.88 -10.69
C GLU A 107 -0.46 -0.37 -10.88
N PRO A 108 -1.55 0.41 -11.04
CA PRO A 108 -1.46 1.81 -11.46
C PRO A 108 -0.58 2.68 -10.55
N GLY A 109 -0.57 2.40 -9.24
CA GLY A 109 0.25 3.14 -8.27
C GLY A 109 1.74 3.00 -8.53
N VAL A 110 2.22 1.77 -8.71
CA VAL A 110 3.63 1.47 -9.01
C VAL A 110 4.02 2.05 -10.36
N ARG A 111 3.19 1.80 -11.39
CA ARG A 111 3.43 2.29 -12.75
C ARG A 111 3.58 3.81 -12.79
N MET A 112 2.61 4.54 -12.24
CA MET A 112 2.62 6.01 -12.27
C MET A 112 3.80 6.58 -11.49
N MET A 113 4.12 5.99 -10.32
CA MET A 113 5.27 6.44 -9.53
C MET A 113 6.59 6.19 -10.25
N ALA A 114 6.74 5.02 -10.90
CA ALA A 114 7.95 4.69 -11.64
C ALA A 114 8.17 5.64 -12.82
N LEU A 115 7.13 5.97 -13.59
CA LEU A 115 7.21 6.93 -14.68
C LEU A 115 7.51 8.34 -14.18
N LEU A 116 6.86 8.76 -13.08
CA LEU A 116 7.09 10.06 -12.46
C LEU A 116 8.54 10.21 -12.00
N THR A 117 9.05 9.21 -11.27
CA THR A 117 10.42 9.21 -10.75
C THR A 117 11.45 9.18 -11.88
N ALA A 118 11.19 8.45 -12.97
CA ALA A 118 12.05 8.45 -14.15
C ALA A 118 12.11 9.84 -14.80
N ALA A 119 10.96 10.51 -14.95
CA ALA A 119 10.88 11.87 -15.49
C ALA A 119 11.61 12.88 -14.60
N ASP A 120 11.39 12.81 -13.27
CA ASP A 120 12.07 13.65 -12.28
C ASP A 120 13.58 13.44 -12.32
N THR A 121 14.05 12.21 -12.55
CA THR A 121 15.48 11.92 -12.67
C THR A 121 16.09 12.59 -13.89
N TYR A 122 15.42 12.59 -15.06
CA TYR A 122 15.88 13.34 -16.22
C TYR A 122 15.94 14.85 -15.93
N MET A 123 14.91 15.40 -15.28
CA MET A 123 14.89 16.81 -14.90
C MET A 123 16.02 17.17 -13.91
N ASN A 124 16.29 16.29 -12.95
CA ASN A 124 17.40 16.45 -12.00
C ASN A 124 18.77 16.46 -12.71
N CYS A 125 18.97 15.60 -13.72
CA CYS A 125 20.18 15.64 -14.54
C CYS A 125 20.38 16.99 -15.23
N LEU A 126 19.30 17.64 -15.65
CA LEU A 126 19.35 18.97 -16.26
C LEU A 126 19.69 20.07 -15.27
N GLN A 127 19.21 19.94 -14.03
CA GLN A 127 19.50 20.89 -12.94
C GLN A 127 20.94 20.77 -12.44
N THR A 128 21.43 19.54 -12.30
CA THR A 128 22.80 19.27 -11.80
C THR A 128 23.85 19.39 -12.88
N GLY A 129 23.46 19.33 -14.14
CA GLY A 129 24.38 19.26 -15.27
C GLY A 129 25.12 17.92 -15.38
N VAL A 130 24.73 16.91 -14.58
CA VAL A 130 25.38 15.59 -14.53
C VAL A 130 24.44 14.54 -15.13
N ARG A 131 24.98 13.73 -16.04
CA ARG A 131 24.25 12.60 -16.68
C ARG A 131 23.92 11.54 -15.63
N TRP A 132 22.76 10.89 -15.78
CA TRP A 132 22.34 9.80 -14.88
C TRP A 132 23.23 8.55 -14.94
N ASP A 133 23.98 8.35 -16.05
CA ASP A 133 24.88 7.21 -16.28
C ASP A 133 26.35 7.52 -15.96
N ARG A 134 26.62 8.65 -15.31
CA ARG A 134 27.95 9.12 -14.91
C ARG A 134 27.97 9.59 -13.46
N LYS A 135 29.15 9.50 -12.86
CA LYS A 135 29.39 10.04 -11.52
C LYS A 135 29.87 11.49 -11.59
N PRO A 136 29.68 12.27 -10.51
CA PRO A 136 30.14 13.65 -10.47
C PRO A 136 31.65 13.84 -10.70
N GLU A 137 32.47 12.83 -10.46
CA GLU A 137 33.91 12.81 -10.68
C GLU A 137 34.31 12.46 -12.12
N ASP A 138 33.43 11.91 -12.96
CA ASP A 138 33.74 11.49 -14.32
C ASP A 138 34.00 12.71 -15.21
N ALA A 139 34.98 12.61 -16.11
CA ALA A 139 35.36 13.70 -17.02
C ALA A 139 34.27 14.01 -18.06
N ASP A 140 33.50 12.99 -18.47
CA ASP A 140 32.43 13.06 -19.48
C ASP A 140 31.02 13.13 -18.85
N LYS A 141 30.91 13.60 -17.62
CA LYS A 141 29.66 13.69 -16.86
C LYS A 141 28.68 14.74 -17.35
N ALA A 142 29.16 15.73 -18.09
CA ALA A 142 28.36 16.89 -18.44
C ALA A 142 27.20 16.55 -19.38
N VAL A 143 26.04 17.14 -19.12
CA VAL A 143 24.89 17.09 -20.01
C VAL A 143 25.17 18.04 -21.19
N THR A 144 25.33 17.48 -22.40
CA THR A 144 25.50 18.27 -23.62
C THR A 144 24.17 18.89 -24.08
N PRO A 145 24.20 19.91 -24.96
CA PRO A 145 22.95 20.49 -25.50
C PRO A 145 22.04 19.47 -26.18
N GLU A 146 22.60 18.47 -26.86
CA GLU A 146 21.85 17.39 -27.51
C GLU A 146 21.16 16.50 -26.45
N LEU A 147 21.91 16.07 -25.43
CA LEU A 147 21.37 15.30 -24.31
C LEU A 147 20.32 16.10 -23.52
N ARG A 148 20.51 17.42 -23.41
CA ARG A 148 19.50 18.29 -22.78
C ARG A 148 18.17 18.20 -23.53
N THR A 149 18.19 18.30 -24.84
CA THR A 149 16.99 18.20 -25.68
C THR A 149 16.36 16.81 -25.56
N GLU A 150 17.17 15.76 -25.58
CA GLU A 150 16.71 14.37 -25.40
C GLU A 150 16.05 14.17 -24.02
N TYR A 151 16.69 14.64 -22.95
CA TYR A 151 16.16 14.47 -21.58
C TYR A 151 14.85 15.25 -21.35
N LEU A 152 14.74 16.46 -21.90
CA LEU A 152 13.50 17.23 -21.84
C LEU A 152 12.37 16.51 -22.60
N GLY A 153 12.66 15.98 -23.79
CA GLY A 153 11.68 15.21 -24.55
C GLY A 153 11.22 13.95 -23.83
N LYS A 154 12.16 13.16 -23.26
CA LYS A 154 11.82 11.97 -22.46
C LYS A 154 11.04 12.31 -21.21
N ALA A 155 11.41 13.38 -20.50
CA ALA A 155 10.68 13.81 -19.31
C ALA A 155 9.24 14.22 -19.65
N ASP A 156 9.02 15.03 -20.73
CA ASP A 156 7.66 15.41 -21.15
C ASP A 156 6.80 14.20 -21.52
N GLU A 157 7.38 13.24 -22.26
CA GLU A 157 6.68 12.01 -22.65
C GLU A 157 6.23 11.20 -21.41
N LEU A 158 7.13 10.98 -20.45
CA LEU A 158 6.83 10.23 -19.23
C LEU A 158 5.81 10.93 -18.37
N TYR A 159 5.94 12.25 -18.16
CA TYR A 159 4.90 13.03 -17.45
C TYR A 159 3.57 13.01 -18.19
N ALA A 160 3.56 13.05 -19.53
CA ALA A 160 2.32 12.96 -20.30
C ALA A 160 1.62 11.61 -20.12
N GLN A 161 2.39 10.51 -20.08
CA GLN A 161 1.86 9.18 -19.79
C GLN A 161 1.23 9.13 -18.39
N VAL A 162 1.89 9.73 -17.37
CA VAL A 162 1.34 9.80 -16.01
C VAL A 162 0.05 10.63 -15.97
N VAL A 163 0.02 11.82 -16.59
CA VAL A 163 -1.20 12.65 -16.65
C VAL A 163 -2.35 11.87 -17.28
N THR A 164 -2.10 11.21 -18.42
CA THR A 164 -3.13 10.43 -19.12
C THR A 164 -3.65 9.29 -18.27
N ALA A 165 -2.75 8.50 -17.65
CA ALA A 165 -3.12 7.38 -16.79
C ALA A 165 -3.82 7.83 -15.50
N ALA A 166 -3.40 8.97 -14.94
CA ALA A 166 -3.94 9.49 -13.70
C ALA A 166 -5.27 10.23 -13.85
N THR A 167 -5.69 10.59 -15.08
CA THR A 167 -6.95 11.30 -15.33
C THR A 167 -8.05 10.44 -15.92
N SER A 168 -7.78 9.19 -16.29
CA SER A 168 -8.75 8.27 -16.90
C SER A 168 -8.70 6.88 -16.25
N PRO A 169 -9.84 6.24 -15.89
CA PRO A 169 -11.23 6.76 -15.97
C PRO A 169 -11.61 7.69 -14.80
N THR A 170 -10.84 7.70 -13.72
CA THR A 170 -11.04 8.55 -12.54
C THR A 170 -9.76 9.32 -12.24
N THR A 171 -9.91 10.58 -11.84
CA THR A 171 -8.75 11.44 -11.57
C THR A 171 -8.05 11.05 -10.27
N ASN A 172 -6.80 10.61 -10.38
CA ASN A 172 -5.90 10.41 -9.25
C ASN A 172 -4.99 11.64 -9.11
N VAL A 173 -5.45 12.61 -8.35
CA VAL A 173 -4.77 13.92 -8.19
C VAL A 173 -3.36 13.83 -7.63
N VAL A 174 -3.05 12.77 -6.87
CA VAL A 174 -1.72 12.57 -6.26
C VAL A 174 -0.64 12.43 -7.35
N PHE A 175 -0.96 11.79 -8.46
CA PHE A 175 -0.03 11.62 -9.59
C PHE A 175 -0.26 12.65 -10.69
N ALA A 176 -1.52 13.04 -10.94
CA ALA A 176 -1.86 13.96 -12.01
C ALA A 176 -1.25 15.36 -11.80
N ILE A 177 -1.30 15.88 -10.56
CA ILE A 177 -0.80 17.23 -10.26
C ILE A 177 0.72 17.32 -10.44
N PRO A 178 1.57 16.48 -9.81
CA PRO A 178 3.02 16.54 -10.00
C PRO A 178 3.42 16.39 -11.46
N ALA A 179 2.78 15.47 -12.19
CA ALA A 179 3.08 15.26 -13.60
C ALA A 179 2.70 16.48 -14.47
N ALA A 180 1.58 17.15 -14.19
CA ALA A 180 1.19 18.38 -14.88
C ALA A 180 2.19 19.51 -14.60
N PHE A 181 2.64 19.66 -13.35
CA PHE A 181 3.73 20.59 -12.99
C PHE A 181 5.03 20.25 -13.71
N GLY A 182 5.42 18.97 -13.75
CA GLY A 182 6.60 18.49 -14.45
C GLY A 182 6.57 18.86 -15.94
N ARG A 183 5.44 18.64 -16.61
CA ARG A 183 5.24 19.05 -18.01
C ARG A 183 5.36 20.57 -18.21
N ALA A 184 4.80 21.35 -17.29
CA ALA A 184 4.91 22.81 -17.33
C ALA A 184 6.37 23.26 -17.18
N THR A 185 7.13 22.66 -16.25
CA THR A 185 8.54 22.94 -16.03
C THR A 185 9.40 22.53 -17.23
N VAL A 186 9.07 21.43 -17.91
CA VAL A 186 9.75 21.06 -19.17
C VAL A 186 9.55 22.16 -20.23
N ALA A 187 8.31 22.61 -20.45
CA ALA A 187 8.02 23.64 -21.42
C ALA A 187 8.72 24.98 -21.08
N GLU A 188 8.77 25.33 -19.79
CA GLU A 188 9.55 26.49 -19.29
C GLU A 188 11.04 26.34 -19.60
N SER A 189 11.61 25.15 -19.35
CA SER A 189 13.03 24.83 -19.62
C SER A 189 13.39 24.82 -21.10
N GLU A 190 12.41 24.60 -21.98
CA GLU A 190 12.53 24.72 -23.44
C GLU A 190 12.34 26.17 -23.96
N GLY A 191 11.97 27.11 -23.09
CA GLY A 191 11.63 28.49 -23.45
C GLY A 191 10.28 28.65 -24.14
N LYS A 192 9.43 27.60 -24.11
CA LYS A 192 8.06 27.61 -24.68
C LYS A 192 7.07 28.21 -23.68
N LEU A 193 7.21 29.51 -23.38
CA LEU A 193 6.49 30.15 -22.27
C LEU A 193 4.96 30.10 -22.40
N ALA A 194 4.42 30.20 -23.60
CA ALA A 194 2.98 30.08 -23.84
C ALA A 194 2.47 28.68 -23.48
N LEU A 195 3.21 27.62 -23.84
CA LEU A 195 2.89 26.24 -23.52
C LEU A 195 3.08 25.98 -22.02
N ALA A 196 4.12 26.54 -21.40
CA ALA A 196 4.32 26.45 -19.95
C ALA A 196 3.14 27.04 -19.18
N LYS A 197 2.64 28.21 -19.59
CA LYS A 197 1.46 28.85 -19.02
C LYS A 197 0.23 27.92 -19.09
N GLU A 198 -0.08 27.40 -20.28
CA GLU A 198 -1.21 26.49 -20.48
C GLU A 198 -1.11 25.25 -19.53
N ARG A 199 0.08 24.66 -19.43
CA ARG A 199 0.30 23.48 -18.58
C ARG A 199 0.22 23.80 -17.08
N TYR A 200 0.67 24.99 -16.64
CA TYR A 200 0.46 25.46 -15.28
C TYR A 200 -1.02 25.73 -14.98
N GLU A 201 -1.80 26.24 -15.94
CA GLU A 201 -3.24 26.39 -15.81
C GLU A 201 -3.93 25.03 -15.65
N GLN A 202 -3.51 24.00 -16.40
CA GLN A 202 -3.97 22.62 -16.22
C GLN A 202 -3.63 22.07 -14.82
N ALA A 203 -2.41 22.29 -14.35
CA ALA A 203 -2.00 21.89 -13.00
C ALA A 203 -2.83 22.60 -11.92
N ALA A 204 -3.09 23.90 -12.09
CA ALA A 204 -3.95 24.67 -11.18
C ALA A 204 -5.39 24.15 -11.16
N ALA A 205 -5.94 23.78 -12.32
CA ALA A 205 -7.29 23.21 -12.42
C ALA A 205 -7.40 21.85 -11.73
N LEU A 206 -6.41 20.96 -11.90
CA LEU A 206 -6.36 19.67 -11.23
C LEU A 206 -6.21 19.80 -9.70
N ALA A 207 -5.50 20.82 -9.24
CA ALA A 207 -5.23 21.03 -7.82
C ALA A 207 -6.33 21.79 -7.07
N LYS A 208 -7.22 22.49 -7.78
CA LYS A 208 -8.13 23.49 -7.24
C LYS A 208 -8.91 23.05 -6.00
N ASP A 209 -9.49 21.85 -6.06
CA ASP A 209 -10.40 21.38 -5.01
C ASP A 209 -9.69 20.59 -3.90
N ALA A 210 -8.70 19.78 -4.28
CA ALA A 210 -8.01 18.90 -3.34
C ALA A 210 -6.78 19.55 -2.68
N TYR A 211 -6.08 20.42 -3.42
CA TYR A 211 -4.82 21.04 -3.00
C TYR A 211 -4.73 22.51 -3.40
N PRO A 212 -5.54 23.41 -2.81
CA PRO A 212 -5.63 24.82 -3.21
C PRO A 212 -4.28 25.57 -3.11
N GLN A 213 -3.37 25.13 -2.25
CA GLN A 213 -2.02 25.69 -2.16
C GLN A 213 -1.19 25.41 -3.42
N LEU A 214 -1.30 24.20 -4.00
CA LEU A 214 -0.64 23.86 -5.26
C LEU A 214 -1.26 24.63 -6.43
N ALA A 215 -2.58 24.85 -6.42
CA ALA A 215 -3.24 25.70 -7.40
C ALA A 215 -2.72 27.15 -7.32
N ALA A 216 -2.51 27.70 -6.11
CA ALA A 216 -1.93 29.02 -5.91
C ALA A 216 -0.46 29.05 -6.38
N GLN A 217 0.32 28.00 -6.12
CA GLN A 217 1.70 27.88 -6.61
C GLN A 217 1.76 27.87 -8.15
N ALA A 218 0.87 27.14 -8.82
CA ALA A 218 0.82 27.14 -10.27
C ALA A 218 0.52 28.54 -10.83
N LYS A 219 -0.40 29.30 -10.22
CA LYS A 219 -0.70 30.69 -10.57
C LYS A 219 0.52 31.60 -10.36
N ALA A 220 1.20 31.47 -9.23
CA ALA A 220 2.42 32.25 -8.98
C ALA A 220 3.52 31.94 -10.01
N ARG A 221 3.62 30.69 -10.48
CA ARG A 221 4.52 30.33 -11.59
C ARG A 221 4.12 31.01 -12.89
N ILE A 222 2.83 31.04 -13.24
CA ILE A 222 2.32 31.74 -14.42
C ILE A 222 2.71 33.22 -14.37
N ASP A 223 2.50 33.88 -13.23
CA ASP A 223 2.86 35.29 -13.04
C ASP A 223 4.37 35.52 -13.20
N SER A 224 5.21 34.57 -12.77
CA SER A 224 6.67 34.65 -12.91
C SER A 224 7.18 34.43 -14.34
N LEU A 225 6.41 33.76 -15.23
CA LEU A 225 6.82 33.56 -16.61
C LEU A 225 7.02 34.87 -17.37
N THR A 226 6.26 35.92 -17.05
CA THR A 226 6.42 37.25 -17.67
C THR A 226 7.77 37.87 -17.40
N SER A 227 8.40 37.55 -16.26
CA SER A 227 9.73 38.04 -15.94
C SER A 227 10.82 37.34 -16.78
N LEU A 228 10.56 36.15 -17.29
CA LEU A 228 11.49 35.40 -18.14
C LEU A 228 11.49 35.89 -19.60
N GLU A 229 10.47 36.66 -20.01
CA GLU A 229 10.43 37.30 -21.33
C GLU A 229 11.41 38.46 -21.44
N SER A 230 11.82 39.02 -20.30
CA SER A 230 12.77 40.12 -20.26
C SER A 230 14.20 39.58 -20.24
N PRO A 231 15.10 40.06 -21.14
CA PRO A 231 16.47 39.62 -21.11
C PRO A 231 17.15 40.04 -19.80
N VAL A 232 17.78 39.08 -19.11
CA VAL A 232 18.55 39.37 -17.93
C VAL A 232 19.87 40.02 -18.36
N PHE A 233 20.05 41.28 -18.00
CA PHE A 233 21.33 41.95 -18.18
C PHE A 233 22.35 41.40 -17.17
N ILE A 234 23.29 40.58 -17.67
CA ILE A 234 24.45 40.15 -16.88
C ILE A 234 25.55 41.17 -17.11
N PRO A 235 25.92 42.00 -16.10
CA PRO A 235 27.01 42.94 -16.28
C PRO A 235 28.30 42.18 -16.60
N GLU A 236 29.04 42.71 -17.59
CA GLU A 236 30.33 42.14 -17.98
C GLU A 236 31.28 42.20 -16.75
N PRO A 237 31.96 41.10 -16.43
CA PRO A 237 32.90 41.11 -15.32
C PRO A 237 33.95 42.22 -15.51
N PRO A 238 34.32 42.93 -14.45
CA PRO A 238 35.30 44.01 -14.57
C PRO A 238 36.61 43.50 -15.23
N ALA A 239 37.10 44.25 -16.20
CA ALA A 239 38.33 43.91 -16.88
C ALA A 239 39.45 43.61 -15.86
N PRO A 240 40.25 42.54 -16.06
CA PRO A 240 41.36 42.25 -15.15
C PRO A 240 42.25 43.46 -15.00
N ALA A 241 42.54 43.81 -13.74
CA ALA A 241 43.45 44.95 -13.44
C ALA A 241 44.75 44.74 -14.20
N PRO A 242 45.30 45.81 -14.82
CA PRO A 242 46.56 45.71 -15.53
C PRO A 242 47.64 45.17 -14.59
N ALA A 243 48.31 44.10 -15.05
CA ALA A 243 49.41 43.51 -14.28
C ALA A 243 50.39 44.58 -13.90
N ALA A 244 50.64 44.75 -12.60
CA ALA A 244 51.67 45.63 -12.12
C ALA A 244 53.00 45.18 -12.77
N THR A 245 53.53 46.01 -13.65
CA THR A 245 54.86 45.83 -14.22
C THR A 245 55.90 46.02 -13.09
N PRO A 246 56.89 45.11 -12.98
CA PRO A 246 57.87 45.12 -11.93
C PRO A 246 58.79 46.33 -12.00
#